data_580cdc8bc5f1a5fbd0d8ed5c15461960
#
_entry.id   580cdc8bc5f1a5fbd0d8ed5c15461960
#
_cell.length_a   1.000
_cell.length_b   1.000
_cell.length_c   1.000
_cell.angle_alpha   90.00
_cell.angle_beta   90.00
_cell.angle_gamma   90.00
#
_symmetry.space_group_name_H-M   'P 1'
#
loop_
_entity.id
_entity.type
_entity.pdbx_description
1 polymer ?
#
loop_
_entity_poly.entity_id
_entity_poly.type
_entity_poly.pdbx_seq_one_letter_code
_entity_poly.pdbx_strand_id
1 'polypeptide(L)'
;TLEDIRGAINYALSAWSVPKVDKNKIREYVGHGLRNALFTALNKSGVQIPQEDLPLMVDLMLSCYRNHPSDHTRPYDGIVDMLSFLMDDGFKLGVISNKSQELVVRIIKDTLPSIRFEFIIGQCDQYPLKPDPESLLSMMERFSSDRNSTLFVGDSEVDYETAKNAGVRGIIVNYGFRTKKELEGKGIKDTVEDVPTLLERILAFYK
;
A
#
# COMPACT_ATOMS: atom_id res chain seq x y z
N THR A 1 7.00 5.24 2.63
CA THR A 1 6.99 4.30 1.46
C THR A 1 7.33 4.99 0.14
N LEU A 2 6.72 6.14 -0.20
CA LEU A 2 7.02 6.86 -1.47
C LEU A 2 8.48 7.25 -1.60
N GLU A 3 9.13 7.69 -0.51
CA GLU A 3 10.55 8.07 -0.51
C GLU A 3 11.46 6.86 -0.74
N ASP A 4 11.15 5.71 -0.15
CA ASP A 4 11.92 4.48 -0.34
C ASP A 4 11.80 3.98 -1.78
N ILE A 5 10.59 4.04 -2.37
CA ILE A 5 10.36 3.74 -3.79
C ILE A 5 11.13 4.71 -4.68
N ARG A 6 11.07 6.02 -4.40
CA ARG A 6 11.82 7.05 -5.14
C ARG A 6 13.32 6.83 -5.05
N GLY A 7 13.81 6.48 -3.87
CA GLY A 7 15.22 6.13 -3.64
C GLY A 7 15.67 5.00 -4.54
N ALA A 8 14.92 3.91 -4.59
CA ALA A 8 15.22 2.74 -5.40
C ALA A 8 15.17 3.04 -6.91
N ILE A 9 14.15 3.78 -7.37
CA ILE A 9 14.07 4.22 -8.76
C ILE A 9 15.27 5.10 -9.11
N ASN A 10 15.60 6.10 -8.28
CA ASN A 10 16.70 7.00 -8.51
C ASN A 10 18.06 6.30 -8.47
N TYR A 11 18.21 5.25 -7.65
CA TYR A 11 19.40 4.42 -7.65
C TYR A 11 19.60 3.74 -9.02
N ALA A 12 18.55 3.11 -9.54
CA ALA A 12 18.60 2.50 -10.86
C ALA A 12 18.85 3.53 -11.98
N LEU A 13 18.13 4.65 -11.97
CA LEU A 13 18.30 5.71 -12.98
C LEU A 13 19.74 6.28 -13.00
N SER A 14 20.37 6.37 -11.83
CA SER A 14 21.73 6.92 -11.73
C SER A 14 22.78 6.07 -12.44
N ALA A 15 22.59 4.76 -12.54
CA ALA A 15 23.50 3.84 -13.22
C ALA A 15 23.61 4.12 -14.73
N TRP A 16 22.58 4.73 -15.31
CA TRP A 16 22.55 5.14 -16.73
C TRP A 16 22.56 6.66 -16.92
N SER A 17 22.98 7.42 -15.90
CA SER A 17 23.01 8.89 -15.95
C SER A 17 21.65 9.52 -16.30
N VAL A 18 20.54 8.86 -16.02
CA VAL A 18 19.19 9.39 -16.21
C VAL A 18 18.86 10.36 -15.07
N PRO A 19 18.20 11.50 -15.35
CA PRO A 19 17.79 12.45 -14.31
C PRO A 19 16.94 11.81 -13.23
N LYS A 20 17.19 12.20 -11.98
CA LYS A 20 16.45 11.68 -10.81
C LYS A 20 15.00 12.17 -10.81
N VAL A 21 14.11 11.31 -10.32
CA VAL A 21 12.71 11.65 -10.04
C VAL A 21 12.63 12.62 -8.86
N ASP A 22 11.95 13.76 -9.08
CA ASP A 22 11.68 14.73 -8.03
C ASP A 22 10.72 14.17 -6.96
N LYS A 23 10.92 14.61 -5.71
CA LYS A 23 10.12 14.20 -4.56
C LYS A 23 8.62 14.47 -4.77
N ASN A 24 8.26 15.59 -5.38
CA ASN A 24 6.88 15.99 -5.58
C ASN A 24 6.19 15.24 -6.73
N LYS A 25 6.98 14.58 -7.60
CA LYS A 25 6.48 13.87 -8.79
C LYS A 25 6.33 12.36 -8.58
N ILE A 26 6.99 11.78 -7.57
CA ILE A 26 6.98 10.31 -7.40
C ILE A 26 5.56 9.75 -7.27
N ARG A 27 4.63 10.48 -6.66
CA ARG A 27 3.24 10.05 -6.49
C ARG A 27 2.53 9.80 -7.83
N GLU A 28 2.86 10.56 -8.87
CA GLU A 28 2.30 10.40 -10.22
C GLU A 28 2.79 9.12 -10.93
N TYR A 29 3.92 8.55 -10.48
CA TYR A 29 4.57 7.41 -11.13
C TYR A 29 4.19 6.08 -10.48
N VAL A 30 3.73 6.12 -9.23
CA VAL A 30 3.37 4.94 -8.43
C VAL A 30 1.86 4.66 -8.52
N GLY A 31 1.49 3.38 -8.43
CA GLY A 31 0.09 2.93 -8.45
C GLY A 31 -0.13 1.67 -9.27
N HIS A 32 0.75 1.41 -10.25
CA HIS A 32 0.66 0.22 -11.14
C HIS A 32 1.88 -0.69 -11.03
N GLY A 33 2.52 -0.74 -9.84
CA GLY A 33 3.70 -1.54 -9.56
C GLY A 33 5.02 -0.82 -9.84
N LEU A 34 6.10 -1.31 -9.21
CA LEU A 34 7.42 -0.66 -9.24
C LEU A 34 8.04 -0.62 -10.63
N ARG A 35 7.88 -1.70 -11.43
CA ARG A 35 8.38 -1.74 -12.81
C ARG A 35 7.76 -0.63 -13.66
N ASN A 36 6.43 -0.45 -13.54
CA ASN A 36 5.73 0.61 -14.27
C ASN A 36 6.15 2.02 -13.80
N ALA A 37 6.43 2.18 -12.50
CA ALA A 37 6.93 3.44 -11.97
C ALA A 37 8.31 3.80 -12.55
N LEU A 38 9.23 2.83 -12.67
CA LEU A 38 10.52 3.02 -13.33
C LEU A 38 10.36 3.40 -14.81
N PHE A 39 9.53 2.66 -15.56
CA PHE A 39 9.28 2.96 -16.98
C PHE A 39 8.61 4.31 -17.20
N THR A 40 7.71 4.71 -16.31
CA THR A 40 7.12 6.06 -16.32
C THR A 40 8.19 7.13 -16.12
N ALA A 41 9.12 6.90 -15.18
CA ALA A 41 10.24 7.82 -14.93
C ALA A 41 11.16 7.93 -16.17
N LEU A 42 11.50 6.80 -16.80
CA LEU A 42 12.29 6.77 -18.03
C LEU A 42 11.61 7.53 -19.16
N ASN A 43 10.35 7.23 -19.44
CA ASN A 43 9.59 7.91 -20.51
C ASN A 43 9.52 9.43 -20.29
N LYS A 44 9.29 9.86 -19.06
CA LYS A 44 9.23 11.29 -18.72
C LYS A 44 10.59 11.97 -18.75
N SER A 45 11.69 11.24 -18.59
CA SER A 45 13.04 11.79 -18.69
C SER A 45 13.46 12.13 -20.13
N GLY A 46 12.83 11.49 -21.12
CA GLY A 46 13.21 11.61 -22.53
C GLY A 46 14.52 10.88 -22.88
N VAL A 47 15.19 10.25 -21.92
CA VAL A 47 16.44 9.51 -22.16
C VAL A 47 16.12 8.14 -22.76
N GLN A 48 16.77 7.82 -23.88
CA GLN A 48 16.64 6.48 -24.51
C GLN A 48 17.62 5.53 -23.85
N ILE A 49 17.11 4.38 -23.39
CA ILE A 49 17.89 3.28 -22.82
C ILE A 49 17.81 2.10 -23.80
N PRO A 50 18.95 1.42 -24.11
CA PRO A 50 18.95 0.20 -24.88
C PRO A 50 17.99 -0.84 -24.29
N GLN A 51 17.23 -1.54 -25.14
CA GLN A 51 16.24 -2.51 -24.65
C GLN A 51 16.87 -3.66 -23.86
N GLU A 52 18.09 -4.03 -24.21
CA GLU A 52 18.86 -5.04 -23.48
C GLU A 52 19.24 -4.64 -22.05
N ASP A 53 19.30 -3.34 -21.73
CA ASP A 53 19.63 -2.83 -20.40
C ASP A 53 18.40 -2.73 -19.47
N LEU A 54 17.19 -2.71 -20.02
CA LEU A 54 15.97 -2.54 -19.21
C LEU A 54 15.78 -3.62 -18.13
N PRO A 55 16.04 -4.91 -18.40
CA PRO A 55 15.98 -5.93 -17.35
C PRO A 55 16.96 -5.66 -16.19
N LEU A 56 18.20 -5.31 -16.50
CA LEU A 56 19.22 -5.00 -15.49
C LEU A 56 18.82 -3.78 -14.65
N MET A 57 18.27 -2.75 -15.27
CA MET A 57 17.78 -1.56 -14.57
C MET A 57 16.62 -1.90 -13.60
N VAL A 58 15.69 -2.75 -14.02
CA VAL A 58 14.61 -3.24 -13.16
C VAL A 58 15.17 -4.05 -11.99
N ASP A 59 16.11 -4.96 -12.23
CA ASP A 59 16.71 -5.79 -11.19
C ASP A 59 17.49 -4.94 -10.18
N LEU A 60 18.20 -3.92 -10.64
CA LEU A 60 18.93 -2.98 -9.78
C LEU A 60 17.97 -2.20 -8.88
N MET A 61 16.86 -1.68 -9.43
CA MET A 61 15.81 -1.02 -8.66
C MET A 61 15.19 -1.97 -7.61
N LEU A 62 14.82 -3.17 -8.02
CA LEU A 62 14.20 -4.14 -7.13
C LEU A 62 15.16 -4.60 -6.02
N SER A 63 16.44 -4.80 -6.35
CA SER A 63 17.48 -5.13 -5.37
C SER A 63 17.66 -3.99 -4.36
N CYS A 64 17.77 -2.76 -4.82
CA CYS A 64 17.85 -1.59 -3.95
C CYS A 64 16.63 -1.49 -3.03
N TYR A 65 15.42 -1.63 -3.56
CA TYR A 65 14.21 -1.57 -2.77
C TYR A 65 14.08 -2.73 -1.75
N ARG A 66 14.50 -3.94 -2.12
CA ARG A 66 14.53 -5.07 -1.17
C ARG A 66 15.50 -4.84 0.00
N ASN A 67 16.62 -4.18 -0.26
CA ASN A 67 17.60 -3.88 0.80
C ASN A 67 17.18 -2.69 1.68
N HIS A 68 16.42 -1.73 1.15
CA HIS A 68 16.04 -0.47 1.78
C HIS A 68 14.52 -0.21 1.69
N PRO A 69 13.63 -1.14 2.16
CA PRO A 69 12.19 -1.03 1.93
C PRO A 69 11.49 -0.07 2.88
N SER A 70 12.15 0.29 4.01
CA SER A 70 11.55 1.02 5.13
C SER A 70 12.45 2.07 5.77
N ASP A 71 13.51 2.52 5.08
CA ASP A 71 14.44 3.53 5.63
C ASP A 71 13.71 4.85 5.97
N HIS A 72 12.74 5.24 5.14
CA HIS A 72 11.92 6.44 5.30
C HIS A 72 10.44 6.15 5.60
N THR A 73 10.02 4.89 5.49
CA THR A 73 8.63 4.50 5.79
C THR A 73 8.37 4.62 7.28
N ARG A 74 7.29 5.31 7.63
CA ARG A 74 6.82 5.48 9.01
C ARG A 74 5.30 5.32 9.04
N PRO A 75 4.72 4.82 10.15
CA PRO A 75 3.28 4.91 10.37
C PRO A 75 2.82 6.37 10.33
N TYR A 76 1.59 6.61 9.93
CA TYR A 76 0.98 7.93 10.12
C TYR A 76 0.77 8.19 11.61
N ASP A 77 0.78 9.48 12.00
CA ASP A 77 0.63 9.89 13.40
C ASP A 77 -0.67 9.33 14.00
N GLY A 78 -0.57 8.74 15.17
CA GLY A 78 -1.68 8.11 15.89
C GLY A 78 -2.06 6.69 15.44
N ILE A 79 -1.50 6.15 14.33
CA ILE A 79 -1.83 4.80 13.85
C ILE A 79 -1.39 3.72 14.85
N VAL A 80 -0.22 3.85 15.47
CA VAL A 80 0.27 2.86 16.43
C VAL A 80 -0.66 2.78 17.64
N ASP A 81 -1.06 3.95 18.18
CA ASP A 81 -1.95 4.03 19.34
C ASP A 81 -3.34 3.48 19.01
N MET A 82 -3.88 3.83 17.84
CA MET A 82 -5.17 3.32 17.37
C MET A 82 -5.16 1.79 17.21
N LEU A 83 -4.13 1.24 16.56
CA LEU A 83 -4.02 -0.21 16.36
C LEU A 83 -3.81 -0.96 17.68
N SER A 84 -3.03 -0.39 18.61
CA SER A 84 -2.86 -0.95 19.96
C SER A 84 -4.20 -0.98 20.70
N PHE A 85 -4.95 0.12 20.67
CA PHE A 85 -6.27 0.20 21.29
C PHE A 85 -7.22 -0.86 20.69
N LEU A 86 -7.29 -0.99 19.35
CA LEU A 86 -8.15 -1.98 18.71
C LEU A 86 -7.74 -3.43 19.09
N MET A 87 -6.43 -3.70 19.15
CA MET A 87 -5.92 -5.01 19.55
C MET A 87 -6.29 -5.34 21.01
N ASP A 88 -6.15 -4.38 21.92
CA ASP A 88 -6.50 -4.53 23.35
C ASP A 88 -8.01 -4.70 23.55
N ASP A 89 -8.83 -4.09 22.68
CA ASP A 89 -10.30 -4.24 22.65
C ASP A 89 -10.76 -5.53 21.94
N GLY A 90 -9.82 -6.40 21.54
CA GLY A 90 -10.10 -7.74 21.00
C GLY A 90 -10.32 -7.80 19.49
N PHE A 91 -10.06 -6.74 18.75
CA PHE A 91 -10.12 -6.77 17.29
C PHE A 91 -8.99 -7.62 16.72
N LYS A 92 -9.33 -8.43 15.72
CA LYS A 92 -8.34 -9.17 14.92
C LYS A 92 -7.84 -8.28 13.79
N LEU A 93 -6.53 -8.13 13.70
CA LEU A 93 -5.90 -7.26 12.70
C LEU A 93 -5.24 -8.08 11.60
N GLY A 94 -5.43 -7.66 10.35
CA GLY A 94 -4.79 -8.25 9.18
C GLY A 94 -4.33 -7.19 8.17
N VAL A 95 -3.37 -7.56 7.32
CA VAL A 95 -2.85 -6.70 6.26
C VAL A 95 -2.99 -7.38 4.91
N ILE A 96 -3.51 -6.67 3.91
CA ILE A 96 -3.55 -7.11 2.51
C ILE A 96 -2.92 -6.04 1.62
N SER A 97 -1.92 -6.42 0.81
CA SER A 97 -1.17 -5.49 -0.02
C SER A 97 -0.81 -6.09 -1.38
N ASN A 98 -0.83 -5.26 -2.44
CA ASN A 98 -0.28 -5.63 -3.76
C ASN A 98 1.27 -5.55 -3.81
N LYS A 99 1.92 -5.24 -2.68
CA LYS A 99 3.36 -5.34 -2.52
C LYS A 99 3.75 -6.82 -2.32
N SER A 100 4.93 -7.25 -2.79
CA SER A 100 5.38 -8.65 -2.60
C SER A 100 5.32 -9.08 -1.13
N GLN A 101 5.00 -10.34 -0.90
CA GLN A 101 4.84 -10.94 0.43
C GLN A 101 6.03 -10.65 1.35
N GLU A 102 7.24 -10.87 0.85
CA GLU A 102 8.48 -10.62 1.59
C GLU A 102 8.59 -9.16 2.07
N LEU A 103 8.32 -8.21 1.16
CA LEU A 103 8.44 -6.79 1.45
C LEU A 103 7.38 -6.29 2.43
N VAL A 104 6.13 -6.72 2.29
CA VAL A 104 5.09 -6.27 3.22
C VAL A 104 5.35 -6.80 4.64
N VAL A 105 5.73 -8.07 4.77
CA VAL A 105 6.08 -8.64 6.08
C VAL A 105 7.25 -7.89 6.72
N ARG A 106 8.31 -7.62 5.95
CA ARG A 106 9.47 -6.88 6.46
C ARG A 106 9.10 -5.45 6.88
N ILE A 107 8.38 -4.70 6.04
CA ILE A 107 7.97 -3.33 6.36
C ILE A 107 7.11 -3.30 7.62
N ILE A 108 6.13 -4.19 7.75
CA ILE A 108 5.29 -4.27 8.96
C ILE A 108 6.15 -4.55 10.19
N LYS A 109 7.08 -5.50 10.12
CA LYS A 109 7.99 -5.81 11.23
C LYS A 109 8.88 -4.62 11.61
N ASP A 110 9.37 -3.87 10.64
CA ASP A 110 10.27 -2.74 10.86
C ASP A 110 9.52 -1.50 11.39
N THR A 111 8.27 -1.29 10.96
CA THR A 111 7.54 -0.05 11.24
C THR A 111 6.46 -0.17 12.32
N LEU A 112 5.94 -1.38 12.55
CA LEU A 112 4.87 -1.68 13.51
C LEU A 112 5.21 -2.89 14.40
N PRO A 113 6.40 -2.95 15.03
CA PRO A 113 6.87 -4.12 15.76
C PRO A 113 6.03 -4.48 16.99
N SER A 114 5.29 -3.51 17.55
CA SER A 114 4.41 -3.71 18.71
C SER A 114 2.99 -4.19 18.33
N ILE A 115 2.63 -4.15 17.06
CA ILE A 115 1.29 -4.51 16.61
C ILE A 115 1.28 -5.97 16.13
N ARG A 116 0.40 -6.77 16.70
CA ARG A 116 0.19 -8.14 16.26
C ARG A 116 -0.83 -8.19 15.13
N PHE A 117 -0.36 -8.37 13.91
CA PHE A 117 -1.21 -8.77 12.80
C PHE A 117 -1.25 -10.29 12.72
N GLU A 118 -2.45 -10.89 12.80
CA GLU A 118 -2.60 -12.34 12.76
C GLU A 118 -2.31 -12.90 11.38
N PHE A 119 -2.64 -12.12 10.33
CA PHE A 119 -2.34 -12.47 8.95
C PHE A 119 -1.83 -11.26 8.17
N ILE A 120 -0.78 -11.50 7.38
CA ILE A 120 -0.22 -10.52 6.44
C ILE A 120 -0.18 -11.20 5.08
N ILE A 121 -0.95 -10.69 4.12
CA ILE A 121 -1.03 -11.18 2.75
C ILE A 121 -0.48 -10.11 1.83
N GLY A 122 0.65 -10.40 1.19
CA GLY A 122 1.22 -9.62 0.09
C GLY A 122 0.95 -10.30 -1.25
N GLN A 123 1.51 -9.75 -2.32
CA GLN A 123 1.51 -10.38 -3.63
C GLN A 123 2.23 -11.73 -3.57
N CYS A 124 1.54 -12.78 -3.95
CA CYS A 124 2.02 -14.16 -4.07
C CYS A 124 1.18 -14.89 -5.13
N ASP A 125 1.63 -16.08 -5.54
CA ASP A 125 0.93 -16.87 -6.56
C ASP A 125 -0.42 -17.44 -6.08
N GLN A 126 -0.66 -17.40 -4.76
CA GLN A 126 -1.87 -17.98 -4.17
C GLN A 126 -3.11 -17.12 -4.39
N TYR A 127 -2.95 -15.80 -4.51
CA TYR A 127 -4.08 -14.88 -4.63
C TYR A 127 -3.86 -13.88 -5.78
N PRO A 128 -4.90 -13.54 -6.54
CA PRO A 128 -4.88 -12.41 -7.45
C PRO A 128 -4.61 -11.09 -6.71
N LEU A 129 -4.13 -10.09 -7.43
CA LEU A 129 -3.93 -8.76 -6.87
C LEU A 129 -5.27 -8.06 -6.60
N LYS A 130 -5.31 -7.22 -5.57
CA LYS A 130 -6.42 -6.27 -5.40
C LYS A 130 -6.61 -5.47 -6.70
N PRO A 131 -7.84 -5.24 -7.19
CA PRO A 131 -9.11 -5.29 -6.46
C PRO A 131 -9.84 -6.64 -6.45
N ASP A 132 -9.17 -7.75 -6.81
CA ASP A 132 -9.75 -9.07 -6.63
C ASP A 132 -9.98 -9.33 -5.14
N PRO A 133 -11.18 -9.83 -4.72
CA PRO A 133 -11.53 -9.98 -3.32
C PRO A 133 -10.97 -11.24 -2.66
N GLU A 134 -10.36 -12.16 -3.41
CA GLU A 134 -10.04 -13.51 -2.93
C GLU A 134 -9.12 -13.51 -1.69
N SER A 135 -8.10 -12.65 -1.67
CA SER A 135 -7.22 -12.49 -0.52
C SER A 135 -7.97 -12.02 0.74
N LEU A 136 -8.95 -11.12 0.59
CA LEU A 136 -9.78 -10.63 1.69
C LEU A 136 -10.76 -11.70 2.17
N LEU A 137 -11.42 -12.41 1.26
CA LEU A 137 -12.32 -13.50 1.59
C LEU A 137 -11.59 -14.65 2.32
N SER A 138 -10.40 -15.02 1.85
CA SER A 138 -9.54 -16.01 2.53
C SER A 138 -9.11 -15.55 3.93
N MET A 139 -8.79 -14.26 4.10
CA MET A 139 -8.47 -13.71 5.42
C MET A 139 -9.67 -13.75 6.36
N MET A 140 -10.87 -13.42 5.88
CA MET A 140 -12.11 -13.52 6.66
C MET A 140 -12.37 -14.95 7.13
N GLU A 141 -12.19 -15.93 6.25
CA GLU A 141 -12.33 -17.35 6.62
C GLU A 141 -11.36 -17.74 7.74
N ARG A 142 -10.09 -17.36 7.64
CA ARG A 142 -9.08 -17.60 8.68
C ARG A 142 -9.41 -16.92 10.01
N PHE A 143 -10.01 -15.75 9.96
CA PHE A 143 -10.50 -15.05 11.15
C PHE A 143 -11.81 -15.63 11.71
N SER A 144 -12.47 -16.52 10.97
CA SER A 144 -13.84 -16.96 11.26
C SER A 144 -14.79 -15.76 11.39
N SER A 145 -14.62 -14.75 10.52
CA SER A 145 -15.43 -13.55 10.45
C SER A 145 -16.35 -13.56 9.22
N ASP A 146 -17.41 -12.76 9.26
CA ASP A 146 -18.34 -12.57 8.16
C ASP A 146 -18.29 -11.14 7.61
N ARG A 147 -19.13 -10.84 6.61
CA ARG A 147 -19.18 -9.52 5.99
C ARG A 147 -19.67 -8.42 6.91
N ASN A 148 -20.48 -8.75 7.91
CA ASN A 148 -21.06 -7.80 8.86
C ASN A 148 -20.10 -7.49 10.01
N SER A 149 -19.14 -8.39 10.27
CA SER A 149 -18.11 -8.26 11.29
C SER A 149 -16.72 -7.93 10.74
N THR A 150 -16.62 -7.64 9.43
CA THR A 150 -15.35 -7.31 8.76
C THR A 150 -15.40 -5.90 8.18
N LEU A 151 -14.33 -5.16 8.42
CA LEU A 151 -14.10 -3.82 7.91
C LEU A 151 -12.79 -3.75 7.15
N PHE A 152 -12.80 -3.20 5.94
CA PHE A 152 -11.61 -3.04 5.13
C PHE A 152 -11.23 -1.56 5.04
N VAL A 153 -10.04 -1.22 5.51
CA VAL A 153 -9.51 0.15 5.49
C VAL A 153 -8.44 0.27 4.42
N GLY A 154 -8.53 1.29 3.58
CA GLY A 154 -7.57 1.54 2.52
C GLY A 154 -7.46 3.00 2.14
N ASP A 155 -6.60 3.33 1.18
CA ASP A 155 -6.28 4.70 0.78
C ASP A 155 -6.36 4.96 -0.73
N SER A 156 -6.98 4.02 -1.46
CA SER A 156 -7.05 4.08 -2.92
C SER A 156 -8.37 3.53 -3.47
N GLU A 157 -8.61 3.81 -4.76
CA GLU A 157 -9.69 3.20 -5.53
C GLU A 157 -9.62 1.67 -5.57
N VAL A 158 -8.40 1.14 -5.55
CA VAL A 158 -8.18 -0.33 -5.54
C VAL A 158 -8.73 -0.94 -4.26
N ASP A 159 -8.53 -0.28 -3.13
CA ASP A 159 -9.04 -0.74 -1.83
C ASP A 159 -10.55 -0.63 -1.75
N TYR A 160 -11.10 0.47 -2.26
CA TYR A 160 -12.55 0.67 -2.34
C TYR A 160 -13.23 -0.45 -3.14
N GLU A 161 -12.70 -0.75 -4.34
CA GLU A 161 -13.22 -1.82 -5.17
C GLU A 161 -13.01 -3.22 -4.54
N THR A 162 -11.89 -3.44 -3.83
CA THR A 162 -11.66 -4.69 -3.09
C THR A 162 -12.75 -4.92 -2.05
N ALA A 163 -13.04 -3.92 -1.21
CA ALA A 163 -14.10 -4.01 -0.21
C ALA A 163 -15.46 -4.27 -0.84
N LYS A 164 -15.79 -3.55 -1.92
CA LYS A 164 -17.03 -3.70 -2.67
C LYS A 164 -17.16 -5.09 -3.28
N ASN A 165 -16.12 -5.61 -3.92
CA ASN A 165 -16.10 -6.93 -4.55
C ASN A 165 -16.23 -8.05 -3.51
N ALA A 166 -15.65 -7.89 -2.32
CA ALA A 166 -15.80 -8.82 -1.20
C ALA A 166 -17.17 -8.69 -0.50
N GLY A 167 -17.93 -7.62 -0.75
CA GLY A 167 -19.20 -7.33 -0.08
C GLY A 167 -19.06 -6.93 1.38
N VAL A 168 -17.90 -6.36 1.76
CA VAL A 168 -17.65 -5.83 3.11
C VAL A 168 -17.71 -4.31 3.13
N ARG A 169 -17.87 -3.73 4.32
CA ARG A 169 -17.78 -2.28 4.48
C ARG A 169 -16.34 -1.81 4.29
N GLY A 170 -16.14 -0.86 3.35
CA GLY A 170 -14.89 -0.16 3.16
C GLY A 170 -14.87 1.19 3.86
N ILE A 171 -13.74 1.57 4.46
CA ILE A 171 -13.44 2.95 4.87
C ILE A 171 -12.20 3.40 4.09
N ILE A 172 -12.32 4.50 3.35
CA ILE A 172 -11.20 5.04 2.56
C ILE A 172 -10.68 6.31 3.23
N VAL A 173 -9.38 6.28 3.53
CA VAL A 173 -8.67 7.44 4.08
C VAL A 173 -8.05 8.27 2.95
N ASN A 174 -8.00 9.60 3.12
CA ASN A 174 -7.50 10.52 2.09
C ASN A 174 -6.14 11.16 2.43
N TYR A 175 -5.51 10.69 3.51
CA TYR A 175 -4.15 11.08 3.90
C TYR A 175 -3.08 10.08 3.44
N GLY A 176 -3.44 9.05 2.66
CA GLY A 176 -2.58 8.01 2.12
C GLY A 176 -1.98 8.33 0.74
N PHE A 177 -1.98 7.32 -0.15
CA PHE A 177 -1.48 7.44 -1.53
C PHE A 177 -2.31 8.38 -2.38
N ARG A 178 -3.65 8.39 -2.19
CA ARG A 178 -4.57 9.26 -2.93
C ARG A 178 -4.99 10.43 -2.08
N THR A 179 -5.06 11.60 -2.71
CA THR A 179 -5.65 12.79 -2.13
C THR A 179 -7.18 12.73 -2.21
N LYS A 180 -7.87 13.51 -1.38
CA LYS A 180 -9.33 13.66 -1.42
C LYS A 180 -9.84 13.96 -2.84
N LYS A 181 -9.22 14.92 -3.52
CA LYS A 181 -9.58 15.32 -4.89
C LYS A 181 -9.47 14.17 -5.91
N GLU A 182 -8.40 13.35 -5.80
CA GLU A 182 -8.21 12.20 -6.67
C GLU A 182 -9.28 11.12 -6.41
N LEU A 183 -9.63 10.87 -5.15
CA LEU A 183 -10.68 9.93 -4.77
C LEU A 183 -12.07 10.41 -5.23
N GLU A 184 -12.38 11.69 -5.03
CA GLU A 184 -13.62 12.31 -5.53
C GLU A 184 -13.73 12.20 -7.06
N GLY A 185 -12.64 12.42 -7.78
CA GLY A 185 -12.58 12.26 -9.24
C GLY A 185 -12.87 10.82 -9.72
N LYS A 186 -12.71 9.84 -8.82
CA LYS A 186 -13.05 8.41 -9.03
C LYS A 186 -14.42 8.02 -8.47
N GLY A 187 -15.22 9.00 -8.01
CA GLY A 187 -16.55 8.78 -7.45
C GLY A 187 -16.56 8.40 -5.97
N ILE A 188 -15.41 8.36 -5.30
CA ILE A 188 -15.28 8.03 -3.88
C ILE A 188 -15.34 9.33 -3.07
N LYS A 189 -16.54 9.66 -2.57
CA LYS A 189 -16.80 10.93 -1.87
C LYS A 189 -16.73 10.82 -0.35
N ASP A 190 -17.07 9.66 0.19
CA ASP A 190 -17.02 9.39 1.64
C ASP A 190 -15.65 8.91 2.04
N THR A 191 -14.81 9.85 2.50
CA THR A 191 -13.41 9.58 2.91
C THR A 191 -13.15 10.13 4.30
N VAL A 192 -12.12 9.58 4.96
CA VAL A 192 -11.67 9.96 6.30
C VAL A 192 -10.38 10.76 6.21
N GLU A 193 -10.30 11.86 6.96
CA GLU A 193 -9.21 12.84 6.86
C GLU A 193 -8.09 12.63 7.87
N ASP A 194 -8.38 11.92 8.98
CA ASP A 194 -7.42 11.72 10.07
C ASP A 194 -7.67 10.41 10.84
N VAL A 195 -6.72 10.05 11.70
CA VAL A 195 -6.77 8.82 12.49
C VAL A 195 -7.84 8.83 13.58
N PRO A 196 -8.09 9.94 14.31
CA PRO A 196 -9.19 9.99 15.26
C PRO A 196 -10.56 9.71 14.63
N THR A 197 -10.85 10.36 13.49
CA THR A 197 -12.10 10.11 12.74
C THR A 197 -12.18 8.68 12.21
N LEU A 198 -11.04 8.10 11.81
CA LEU A 198 -10.98 6.69 11.41
C LEU A 198 -11.39 5.78 12.57
N LEU A 199 -10.83 5.99 13.75
CA LEU A 199 -11.17 5.20 14.95
C LEU A 199 -12.66 5.33 15.30
N GLU A 200 -13.21 6.55 15.29
CA GLU A 200 -14.63 6.77 15.54
C GLU A 200 -15.52 5.98 14.57
N ARG A 201 -15.18 5.97 13.28
CA ARG A 201 -15.94 5.20 12.26
C ARG A 201 -15.81 3.70 12.44
N ILE A 202 -14.62 3.20 12.83
CA ILE A 202 -14.43 1.79 13.14
C ILE A 202 -15.32 1.40 14.32
N LEU A 203 -15.28 2.12 15.42
CA LEU A 203 -16.06 1.82 16.61
C LEU A 203 -17.58 1.95 16.38
N ALA A 204 -18.01 2.90 15.54
CA ALA A 204 -19.41 3.05 15.18
C ALA A 204 -19.94 1.90 14.31
N PHE A 205 -19.09 1.19 13.60
CA PHE A 205 -19.48 0.03 12.78
C PHE A 205 -19.85 -1.19 13.65
N TYR A 206 -19.29 -1.31 14.85
CA TYR A 206 -19.48 -2.45 15.75
C TYR A 206 -20.48 -2.20 16.89
N LYS A 207 -21.10 -1.02 16.91
CA LYS A 207 -22.21 -0.67 17.83
C LYS A 207 -23.57 -1.02 17.23
#